data_43110dec36e779a4700187758d962059
#
_entry.id   43110dec36e779a4700187758d962059
#
_cell.length_a   1.000
_cell.length_b   1.000
_cell.length_c   1.000
_cell.angle_alpha   90.00
_cell.angle_beta   90.00
_cell.angle_gamma   90.00
#
_symmetry.space_group_name_H-M   'P 1'
#
loop_
_entity.id
_entity.type
_entity.pdbx_description
1 polymer ?
#
loop_
_entity_poly.entity_id
_entity_poly.type
_entity_poly.pdbx_seq_one_letter_code
_entity_poly.pdbx_strand_id
1 'polypeptide(L)'
;MENSPLSVILLNTTVRHLNERGLALMAKAARACDWAAGLSSWKEIRPFLARASESTLSRASRCPMTLLDFNFQRVTWWSRAINRQNSGDSRQRSLSAFHGDEAIPLAHDLLLEAWSAARSLSSVSSLVFGMAPEVTTLIAQLSPRDIDQLVVQEIQELRPRWETRPMFWKELFQAATQMDDENLENVYLHCLQLLGGELASTRGQPFISVTAAQGPVTEATAQAS
;
A
#
# COMPACT_ATOMS: atom_id res chain seq x y z
N MET A 1 5.52 21.73 14.09
CA MET A 1 6.75 21.49 13.29
C MET A 1 6.35 21.79 11.85
N GLU A 2 6.90 22.84 11.24
CA GLU A 2 6.64 23.16 9.85
C GLU A 2 7.25 22.08 8.94
N ASN A 3 6.43 21.56 8.03
CA ASN A 3 6.91 20.62 7.03
C ASN A 3 7.90 21.36 6.12
N SER A 4 9.17 21.02 6.19
CA SER A 4 10.19 21.61 5.31
C SER A 4 9.82 21.29 3.85
N PRO A 5 9.86 22.28 2.93
CA PRO A 5 9.63 22.01 1.51
C PRO A 5 10.52 20.91 0.94
N LEU A 6 11.74 20.75 1.47
CA LEU A 6 12.68 19.70 1.09
C LEU A 6 12.13 18.31 1.41
N SER A 7 11.44 18.13 2.55
CA SER A 7 10.87 16.82 2.91
C SER A 7 9.77 16.37 1.95
N VAL A 8 8.97 17.32 1.46
CA VAL A 8 7.90 17.04 0.48
C VAL A 8 8.49 16.69 -0.89
N ILE A 9 9.55 17.40 -1.32
CA ILE A 9 10.24 17.13 -2.58
C ILE A 9 10.90 15.73 -2.55
N LEU A 10 11.58 15.39 -1.45
CA LEU A 10 12.19 14.07 -1.26
C LEU A 10 11.14 12.97 -1.31
N LEU A 11 10.02 13.13 -0.61
CA LEU A 11 8.94 12.17 -0.60
C LEU A 11 8.37 11.94 -2.02
N ASN A 12 8.19 13.01 -2.80
CA ASN A 12 7.71 12.89 -4.18
C ASN A 12 8.69 12.12 -5.07
N THR A 13 9.99 12.33 -4.90
CA THR A 13 11.03 11.60 -5.63
C THR A 13 11.02 10.11 -5.26
N THR A 14 10.88 9.80 -3.98
CA THR A 14 10.78 8.43 -3.47
C THR A 14 9.54 7.72 -3.99
N VAL A 15 8.37 8.38 -3.94
CA VAL A 15 7.11 7.82 -4.46
C VAL A 15 7.22 7.51 -5.94
N ARG A 16 7.81 8.43 -6.72
CA ARG A 16 8.06 8.20 -8.14
C ARG A 16 8.92 6.96 -8.37
N HIS A 17 9.99 6.78 -7.60
CA HIS A 17 10.87 5.61 -7.70
C HIS A 17 10.14 4.31 -7.33
N LEU A 18 9.33 4.32 -6.26
CA LEU A 18 8.49 3.18 -5.89
C LEU A 18 7.50 2.82 -7.01
N ASN A 19 6.82 3.83 -7.57
CA ASN A 19 5.91 3.64 -8.68
C ASN A 19 6.62 3.06 -9.92
N GLU A 20 7.79 3.57 -10.27
CA GLU A 20 8.59 3.10 -11.41
C GLU A 20 8.96 1.63 -11.27
N ARG A 21 9.45 1.22 -10.11
CA ARG A 21 9.77 -0.19 -9.81
C ARG A 21 8.53 -1.07 -9.81
N GLY A 22 7.43 -0.63 -9.19
CA GLY A 22 6.16 -1.35 -9.17
C GLY A 22 5.60 -1.56 -10.58
N LEU A 23 5.57 -0.50 -11.41
CA LEU A 23 5.13 -0.58 -12.80
C LEU A 23 6.03 -1.48 -13.65
N ALA A 24 7.35 -1.45 -13.43
CA ALA A 24 8.29 -2.34 -14.12
C ALA A 24 8.01 -3.82 -13.80
N LEU A 25 7.78 -4.15 -12.52
CA LEU A 25 7.41 -5.51 -12.11
C LEU A 25 6.07 -5.96 -12.71
N MET A 26 5.07 -5.09 -12.71
CA MET A 26 3.77 -5.36 -13.33
C MET A 26 3.91 -5.59 -14.83
N ALA A 27 4.72 -4.79 -15.53
CA ALA A 27 4.99 -4.96 -16.96
C ALA A 27 5.73 -6.25 -17.25
N LYS A 28 6.71 -6.63 -16.43
CA LYS A 28 7.44 -7.90 -16.49
C LYS A 28 6.49 -9.09 -16.36
N ALA A 29 5.63 -9.08 -15.33
CA ALA A 29 4.62 -10.12 -15.13
C ALA A 29 3.62 -10.21 -16.29
N ALA A 30 3.18 -9.06 -16.83
CA ALA A 30 2.26 -9.01 -17.97
C ALA A 30 2.84 -9.65 -19.24
N ARG A 31 4.18 -9.50 -19.48
CA ARG A 31 4.90 -10.09 -20.61
C ARG A 31 5.12 -11.59 -20.43
N ALA A 32 5.44 -12.03 -19.22
CA ALA A 32 5.77 -13.44 -18.95
C ALA A 32 4.57 -14.39 -19.03
N CYS A 33 3.36 -13.93 -19.27
CA CYS A 33 2.13 -14.72 -19.16
C CYS A 33 1.89 -15.34 -17.77
N ASP A 34 2.68 -14.97 -16.81
CA ASP A 34 2.66 -15.45 -15.42
C ASP A 34 1.76 -14.57 -14.54
N TRP A 35 0.80 -13.94 -15.20
CA TRP A 35 -0.16 -13.05 -14.58
C TRP A 35 -1.06 -13.85 -13.65
N ALA A 36 -0.93 -13.58 -12.36
CA ALA A 36 -1.66 -14.32 -11.34
C ALA A 36 -3.15 -14.40 -11.63
N ALA A 37 -3.69 -15.59 -11.55
CA ALA A 37 -5.10 -15.91 -11.80
C ALA A 37 -6.08 -15.11 -10.89
N GLY A 38 -5.58 -14.47 -9.85
CA GLY A 38 -6.35 -13.65 -8.91
C GLY A 38 -6.76 -12.26 -9.39
N LEU A 39 -6.16 -11.75 -10.47
CA LEU A 39 -6.43 -10.41 -10.99
C LEU A 39 -7.31 -10.46 -12.25
N SER A 40 -8.46 -11.10 -12.18
CA SER A 40 -9.40 -11.20 -13.31
C SER A 40 -9.82 -9.83 -13.87
N SER A 41 -9.93 -8.80 -13.01
CA SER A 41 -10.22 -7.41 -13.39
C SER A 41 -9.12 -6.76 -14.23
N TRP A 42 -7.92 -7.34 -14.27
CA TRP A 42 -6.75 -6.79 -14.96
C TRP A 42 -6.54 -7.34 -16.38
N LYS A 43 -7.41 -8.23 -16.85
CA LYS A 43 -7.33 -8.76 -18.22
C LYS A 43 -7.31 -7.65 -19.28
N GLU A 44 -8.03 -6.57 -19.04
CA GLU A 44 -8.09 -5.41 -19.95
C GLU A 44 -6.83 -4.55 -19.88
N ILE A 45 -6.15 -4.50 -18.73
CA ILE A 45 -4.96 -3.66 -18.51
C ILE A 45 -3.69 -4.36 -18.97
N ARG A 46 -3.65 -5.68 -18.90
CA ARG A 46 -2.48 -6.48 -19.29
C ARG A 46 -1.89 -6.10 -20.64
N PRO A 47 -2.67 -5.89 -21.74
CA PRO A 47 -2.11 -5.52 -23.04
C PRO A 47 -1.38 -4.18 -23.02
N PHE A 48 -1.83 -3.22 -22.22
CA PHE A 48 -1.17 -1.93 -22.04
C PHE A 48 0.16 -2.10 -21.32
N LEU A 49 0.17 -2.82 -20.20
CA LEU A 49 1.38 -3.12 -19.44
C LEU A 49 2.41 -3.91 -20.24
N ALA A 50 1.99 -4.94 -20.96
CA ALA A 50 2.90 -5.78 -21.76
C ALA A 50 3.59 -5.00 -22.88
N ARG A 51 2.92 -3.99 -23.45
CA ARG A 51 3.42 -3.13 -24.53
C ARG A 51 4.09 -1.85 -24.03
N ALA A 52 3.96 -1.53 -22.75
CA ALA A 52 4.48 -0.29 -22.20
C ALA A 52 6.00 -0.21 -22.41
N SER A 53 6.45 0.89 -23.02
CA SER A 53 7.86 1.23 -23.13
C SER A 53 8.40 1.75 -21.80
N GLU A 54 9.70 1.79 -21.64
CA GLU A 54 10.34 2.38 -20.47
C GLU A 54 9.93 3.85 -20.28
N SER A 55 9.84 4.62 -21.38
CA SER A 55 9.35 6.00 -21.33
C SER A 55 7.89 6.11 -20.86
N THR A 56 7.02 5.18 -21.31
CA THR A 56 5.62 5.12 -20.84
C THR A 56 5.57 4.84 -19.34
N LEU A 57 6.34 3.85 -18.84
CA LEU A 57 6.38 3.51 -17.41
C LEU A 57 6.93 4.68 -16.58
N SER A 58 8.01 5.33 -17.05
CA SER A 58 8.58 6.50 -16.39
C SER A 58 7.62 7.70 -16.33
N ARG A 59 6.80 7.90 -17.36
CA ARG A 59 5.75 8.94 -17.35
C ARG A 59 4.62 8.59 -16.38
N ALA A 60 4.11 7.37 -16.42
CA ALA A 60 3.06 6.90 -15.52
C ALA A 60 3.52 6.95 -14.04
N SER A 61 4.80 6.72 -13.77
CA SER A 61 5.37 6.75 -12.40
C SER A 61 5.38 8.15 -11.78
N ARG A 62 5.18 9.22 -12.55
CA ARG A 62 5.12 10.61 -12.06
C ARG A 62 3.84 10.91 -11.26
N CYS A 63 2.93 9.95 -11.14
CA CYS A 63 1.77 10.08 -10.25
C CYS A 63 2.24 10.52 -8.85
N PRO A 64 1.70 11.60 -8.28
CA PRO A 64 2.17 12.15 -7.00
C PRO A 64 1.82 11.29 -5.79
N MET A 65 1.05 10.23 -6.02
CA MET A 65 0.68 9.24 -5.01
C MET A 65 1.24 7.88 -5.37
N THR A 66 1.45 7.02 -4.36
CA THR A 66 1.85 5.65 -4.65
C THR A 66 0.77 4.89 -5.40
N LEU A 67 1.19 4.20 -6.46
CA LEU A 67 0.39 3.27 -7.25
C LEU A 67 0.39 1.85 -6.66
N LEU A 68 1.05 1.69 -5.52
CA LEU A 68 1.15 0.47 -4.74
C LEU A 68 0.33 0.59 -3.46
N ASP A 69 -0.24 -0.51 -3.03
CA ASP A 69 -0.98 -0.63 -1.78
C ASP A 69 -0.49 -1.83 -0.96
N PHE A 70 -0.53 -1.68 0.35
CA PHE A 70 -0.26 -2.74 1.32
C PHE A 70 -1.34 -2.75 2.41
N ASN A 71 -2.60 -2.85 1.98
CA ASN A 71 -3.77 -2.75 2.86
C ASN A 71 -3.83 -1.46 3.70
N PHE A 72 -3.32 -0.34 3.20
CA PHE A 72 -3.21 0.92 3.93
C PHE A 72 -4.55 1.51 4.41
N GLN A 73 -5.66 1.04 3.85
CA GLN A 73 -7.01 1.42 4.28
C GLN A 73 -7.63 0.46 5.30
N ARG A 74 -7.00 -0.70 5.60
CA ARG A 74 -7.62 -1.79 6.37
C ARG A 74 -7.10 -1.86 7.80
N VAL A 75 -7.63 -1.00 8.67
CA VAL A 75 -7.23 -0.90 10.10
C VAL A 75 -7.26 -2.25 10.82
N THR A 76 -8.35 -3.02 10.63
CA THR A 76 -8.48 -4.34 11.28
C THR A 76 -7.44 -5.35 10.80
N TRP A 77 -7.02 -5.25 9.54
CA TRP A 77 -5.96 -6.10 9.01
C TRP A 77 -4.62 -5.74 9.67
N TRP A 78 -4.27 -4.46 9.74
CA TRP A 78 -3.04 -3.97 10.37
C TRP A 78 -2.95 -4.38 11.83
N SER A 79 -4.02 -4.18 12.62
CA SER A 79 -4.07 -4.59 14.02
C SER A 79 -3.83 -6.09 14.19
N ARG A 80 -4.36 -6.93 13.30
CA ARG A 80 -4.14 -8.38 13.33
C ARG A 80 -2.74 -8.77 12.89
N ALA A 81 -2.19 -8.13 11.85
CA ALA A 81 -0.85 -8.43 11.34
C ALA A 81 0.21 -8.14 12.40
N ILE A 82 0.13 -6.99 13.08
CA ILE A 82 1.03 -6.62 14.18
C ILE A 82 0.92 -7.60 15.36
N ASN A 83 -0.31 -7.98 15.76
CA ASN A 83 -0.51 -8.92 16.85
C ASN A 83 0.01 -10.33 16.51
N ARG A 84 -0.07 -10.76 15.26
CA ARG A 84 0.46 -12.05 14.80
C ARG A 84 1.97 -12.13 14.82
N GLN A 85 2.67 -11.04 14.54
CA GLN A 85 4.13 -10.99 14.67
C GLN A 85 4.58 -11.42 16.07
N ASN A 86 3.78 -11.06 17.09
CA ASN A 86 4.02 -11.44 18.47
C ASN A 86 3.70 -12.93 18.76
N SER A 87 2.96 -13.60 17.89
CA SER A 87 2.45 -14.98 18.11
C SER A 87 3.17 -16.05 17.28
N GLY A 88 4.06 -15.68 16.35
CA GLY A 88 4.82 -16.62 15.52
C GLY A 88 4.00 -17.48 14.55
N ASP A 89 2.75 -17.13 14.28
CA ASP A 89 1.83 -17.89 13.45
C ASP A 89 2.06 -17.57 11.96
N SER A 90 2.57 -18.55 11.20
CA SER A 90 2.87 -18.41 9.78
C SER A 90 1.67 -18.80 8.91
N ARG A 91 1.21 -17.89 8.07
CA ARG A 91 0.12 -18.13 7.11
C ARG A 91 0.57 -18.89 5.87
N GLN A 92 -0.35 -19.69 5.35
CA GLN A 92 -0.23 -20.29 4.03
C GLN A 92 -0.19 -19.19 2.95
N ARG A 93 0.88 -19.15 2.13
CA ARG A 93 1.11 -18.12 1.11
C ARG A 93 -0.01 -18.12 0.09
N SER A 94 -0.74 -17.02 -0.01
CA SER A 94 -1.62 -16.73 -1.14
C SER A 94 -0.78 -16.17 -2.30
N LEU A 95 -1.28 -16.29 -3.54
CA LEU A 95 -0.59 -15.74 -4.71
C LEU A 95 -0.68 -14.21 -4.68
N SER A 96 0.46 -13.54 -4.63
CA SER A 96 0.56 -12.09 -4.76
C SER A 96 0.40 -11.64 -6.21
N ALA A 97 -0.05 -10.40 -6.40
CA ALA A 97 0.00 -9.73 -7.71
C ALA A 97 1.43 -9.48 -8.18
N PHE A 98 2.38 -9.46 -7.25
CA PHE A 98 3.80 -9.28 -7.48
C PHE A 98 4.53 -10.58 -7.17
N HIS A 99 5.30 -11.10 -8.13
CA HIS A 99 6.03 -12.34 -8.02
C HIS A 99 7.54 -12.11 -8.18
N GLY A 100 8.32 -13.04 -7.62
CA GLY A 100 9.75 -13.08 -7.76
C GLY A 100 10.51 -12.31 -6.68
N ASP A 101 11.83 -12.42 -6.75
CA ASP A 101 12.77 -11.92 -5.74
C ASP A 101 12.76 -10.40 -5.60
N GLU A 102 12.28 -9.68 -6.62
CA GLU A 102 12.22 -8.21 -6.63
C GLU A 102 11.00 -7.65 -5.87
N ALA A 103 9.98 -8.48 -5.59
CA ALA A 103 8.77 -8.05 -4.88
C ALA A 103 9.05 -7.76 -3.39
N ILE A 104 9.89 -8.58 -2.74
CA ILE A 104 10.24 -8.41 -1.33
C ILE A 104 10.98 -7.08 -1.10
N PRO A 105 12.05 -6.74 -1.84
CA PRO A 105 12.70 -5.43 -1.71
C PRO A 105 11.76 -4.26 -2.00
N LEU A 106 10.87 -4.39 -2.98
CA LEU A 106 9.89 -3.34 -3.27
C LEU A 106 8.90 -3.12 -2.11
N ALA A 107 8.36 -4.20 -1.53
CA ALA A 107 7.46 -4.11 -0.38
C ALA A 107 8.17 -3.53 0.85
N HIS A 108 9.44 -3.91 1.06
CA HIS A 108 10.26 -3.39 2.13
C HIS A 108 10.46 -1.87 2.00
N ASP A 109 10.88 -1.41 0.83
CA ASP A 109 11.08 0.01 0.58
C ASP A 109 9.76 0.79 0.70
N LEU A 110 8.65 0.24 0.17
CA LEU A 110 7.32 0.84 0.32
C LEU A 110 6.95 1.03 1.80
N LEU A 111 7.13 0.01 2.63
CA LEU A 111 6.79 0.07 4.04
C LEU A 111 7.74 0.95 4.85
N LEU A 112 9.04 0.96 4.55
CA LEU A 112 10.00 1.86 5.19
C LEU A 112 9.70 3.32 4.89
N GLU A 113 9.37 3.65 3.64
CA GLU A 113 9.01 5.01 3.25
C GLU A 113 7.68 5.45 3.87
N ALA A 114 6.68 4.54 3.88
CA ALA A 114 5.42 4.79 4.56
C ALA A 114 5.62 5.03 6.07
N TRP A 115 6.48 4.25 6.72
CA TRP A 115 6.85 4.39 8.13
C TRP A 115 7.59 5.71 8.40
N SER A 116 8.59 6.04 7.60
CA SER A 116 9.33 7.30 7.71
C SER A 116 8.41 8.51 7.55
N ALA A 117 7.54 8.48 6.54
CA ALA A 117 6.56 9.53 6.29
C ALA A 117 5.50 9.61 7.41
N ALA A 118 5.02 8.48 7.94
CA ALA A 118 4.06 8.47 9.05
C ALA A 118 4.62 9.13 10.31
N ARG A 119 5.91 8.98 10.58
CA ARG A 119 6.60 9.59 11.73
C ARG A 119 6.92 11.07 11.55
N SER A 120 7.25 11.49 10.35
CA SER A 120 7.73 12.85 10.07
C SER A 120 6.65 13.78 9.48
N LEU A 121 5.72 13.24 8.68
CA LEU A 121 4.78 13.96 7.84
C LEU A 121 3.40 13.30 7.85
N SER A 122 2.82 13.00 9.00
CA SER A 122 1.62 12.14 9.15
C SER A 122 0.45 12.50 8.25
N SER A 123 0.12 13.79 8.08
CA SER A 123 -0.96 14.24 7.18
C SER A 123 -0.63 14.05 5.71
N VAL A 124 0.63 14.28 5.32
CA VAL A 124 1.10 14.08 3.94
C VAL A 124 1.18 12.60 3.61
N SER A 125 1.62 11.76 4.57
CA SER A 125 1.72 10.32 4.39
C SER A 125 0.35 9.68 4.11
N SER A 126 -0.69 10.12 4.82
CA SER A 126 -2.07 9.68 4.56
C SER A 126 -2.53 9.97 3.14
N LEU A 127 -2.13 11.13 2.57
CA LEU A 127 -2.45 11.48 1.19
C LEU A 127 -1.62 10.67 0.19
N VAL A 128 -0.31 10.64 0.36
CA VAL A 128 0.62 10.06 -0.62
C VAL A 128 0.50 8.55 -0.70
N PHE A 129 0.45 7.86 0.46
CA PHE A 129 0.30 6.41 0.51
C PHE A 129 -1.16 5.96 0.59
N GLY A 130 -2.10 6.88 0.81
CA GLY A 130 -3.52 6.57 1.01
C GLY A 130 -3.78 5.83 2.31
N MET A 131 -3.03 6.12 3.35
CA MET A 131 -3.19 5.45 4.64
C MET A 131 -4.37 6.02 5.41
N ALA A 132 -5.19 5.14 5.99
CA ALA A 132 -6.15 5.56 7.00
C ALA A 132 -5.41 6.19 8.21
N PRO A 133 -5.96 7.20 8.87
CA PRO A 133 -5.29 7.88 10.00
C PRO A 133 -4.85 6.91 11.11
N GLU A 134 -5.67 5.91 11.39
CA GLU A 134 -5.37 4.88 12.39
C GLU A 134 -4.21 3.98 11.94
N VAL A 135 -4.16 3.64 10.66
CA VAL A 135 -3.06 2.86 10.06
C VAL A 135 -1.77 3.68 10.09
N THR A 136 -1.82 4.98 9.80
CA THR A 136 -0.68 5.88 9.93
C THR A 136 -0.11 5.84 11.35
N THR A 137 -0.98 5.88 12.37
CA THR A 137 -0.58 5.79 13.77
C THR A 137 0.06 4.44 14.09
N LEU A 138 -0.53 3.34 13.62
CA LEU A 138 0.00 1.98 13.83
C LEU A 138 1.38 1.81 13.17
N ILE A 139 1.51 2.22 11.91
CA ILE A 139 2.78 2.14 11.17
C ILE A 139 3.87 2.97 11.85
N ALA A 140 3.57 4.18 12.31
CA ALA A 140 4.53 5.06 12.98
C ALA A 140 5.14 4.45 14.26
N GLN A 141 4.45 3.51 14.90
CA GLN A 141 4.88 2.82 16.13
C GLN A 141 5.76 1.60 15.88
N LEU A 142 5.82 1.10 14.64
CA LEU A 142 6.63 -0.05 14.29
C LEU A 142 8.13 0.24 14.43
N SER A 143 8.91 -0.79 14.72
CA SER A 143 10.36 -0.76 14.57
C SER A 143 10.76 -1.22 13.15
N PRO A 144 11.96 -0.90 12.67
CA PRO A 144 12.46 -1.45 11.40
C PRO A 144 12.41 -2.97 11.34
N ARG A 145 12.69 -3.65 12.46
CA ARG A 145 12.59 -5.11 12.55
C ARG A 145 11.17 -5.64 12.34
N ASP A 146 10.16 -4.91 12.84
CA ASP A 146 8.76 -5.28 12.63
C ASP A 146 8.39 -5.17 11.16
N ILE A 147 8.93 -4.16 10.46
CA ILE A 147 8.75 -3.99 9.01
C ILE A 147 9.37 -5.15 8.25
N ASP A 148 10.61 -5.55 8.57
CA ASP A 148 11.27 -6.71 7.95
C ASP A 148 10.42 -7.98 8.08
N GLN A 149 9.90 -8.23 9.28
CA GLN A 149 9.05 -9.39 9.56
C GLN A 149 7.72 -9.33 8.81
N LEU A 150 7.07 -8.15 8.80
CA LEU A 150 5.81 -7.92 8.08
C LEU A 150 5.97 -8.21 6.59
N VAL A 151 7.01 -7.71 5.96
CA VAL A 151 7.27 -7.94 4.53
C VAL A 151 7.38 -9.42 4.23
N VAL A 152 8.18 -10.17 5.02
CA VAL A 152 8.37 -11.61 4.79
C VAL A 152 7.10 -12.40 4.99
N GLN A 153 6.30 -12.04 6.00
CA GLN A 153 5.07 -12.78 6.36
C GLN A 153 3.88 -12.42 5.47
N GLU A 154 3.78 -11.18 5.02
CA GLU A 154 2.59 -10.64 4.38
C GLU A 154 2.84 -10.08 2.97
N ILE A 155 3.91 -10.54 2.30
CA ILE A 155 4.28 -10.09 0.93
C ILE A 155 3.13 -10.22 -0.08
N GLN A 156 2.22 -11.18 0.12
CA GLN A 156 1.04 -11.40 -0.71
C GLN A 156 0.03 -10.23 -0.65
N GLU A 157 0.17 -9.34 0.32
CA GLU A 157 -0.69 -8.16 0.46
C GLU A 157 -0.19 -6.96 -0.37
N LEU A 158 1.04 -7.05 -0.91
CA LEU A 158 1.50 -6.06 -1.88
C LEU A 158 0.66 -6.20 -3.16
N ARG A 159 0.01 -5.13 -3.56
CA ARG A 159 -0.88 -5.10 -4.72
C ARG A 159 -0.86 -3.75 -5.42
N PRO A 160 -1.30 -3.68 -6.67
CA PRO A 160 -1.56 -2.41 -7.32
C PRO A 160 -2.70 -1.69 -6.60
N ARG A 161 -2.53 -0.40 -6.34
CA ARG A 161 -3.60 0.41 -5.78
C ARG A 161 -4.75 0.51 -6.79
N TRP A 162 -5.97 0.61 -6.30
CA TRP A 162 -7.17 0.64 -7.15
C TRP A 162 -7.27 -0.53 -8.14
N GLU A 163 -6.88 -1.72 -7.72
CA GLU A 163 -6.95 -2.95 -8.54
C GLU A 163 -8.37 -3.24 -9.05
N THR A 164 -9.39 -2.79 -8.35
CA THR A 164 -10.80 -2.92 -8.73
C THR A 164 -11.28 -1.82 -9.67
N ARG A 165 -10.41 -0.90 -10.08
CA ARG A 165 -10.71 0.23 -10.95
C ARG A 165 -9.88 0.21 -12.24
N PRO A 166 -10.13 -0.74 -13.14
CA PRO A 166 -9.33 -0.91 -14.35
C PRO A 166 -9.35 0.32 -15.27
N MET A 167 -10.43 1.10 -15.26
CA MET A 167 -10.52 2.31 -16.09
C MET A 167 -9.46 3.35 -15.73
N PHE A 168 -9.20 3.57 -14.44
CA PHE A 168 -8.12 4.46 -13.99
C PHE A 168 -6.76 4.06 -14.59
N TRP A 169 -6.43 2.79 -14.52
CA TRP A 169 -5.16 2.27 -15.04
C TRP A 169 -5.07 2.38 -16.56
N LYS A 170 -6.18 2.15 -17.27
CA LYS A 170 -6.27 2.33 -18.71
C LYS A 170 -6.01 3.78 -19.10
N GLU A 171 -6.67 4.73 -18.45
CA GLU A 171 -6.49 6.17 -18.67
C GLU A 171 -5.03 6.59 -18.41
N LEU A 172 -4.43 6.12 -17.30
CA LEU A 172 -3.05 6.39 -16.95
C LEU A 172 -2.07 5.93 -18.05
N PHE A 173 -2.22 4.69 -18.53
CA PHE A 173 -1.34 4.15 -19.56
C PHE A 173 -1.60 4.79 -20.93
N GLN A 174 -2.83 5.14 -21.25
CA GLN A 174 -3.16 5.85 -22.50
C GLN A 174 -2.52 7.24 -22.52
N ALA A 175 -2.71 8.04 -21.48
CA ALA A 175 -2.11 9.38 -21.36
C ALA A 175 -0.57 9.32 -21.36
N ALA A 176 0.01 8.36 -20.63
CA ALA A 176 1.46 8.18 -20.61
C ALA A 176 2.03 7.75 -21.97
N THR A 177 1.31 6.94 -22.75
CA THR A 177 1.74 6.46 -24.08
C THR A 177 1.62 7.56 -25.14
N GLN A 178 0.57 8.38 -25.08
CA GLN A 178 0.33 9.45 -26.04
C GLN A 178 1.25 10.66 -25.85
N MET A 179 2.07 10.64 -24.78
CA MET A 179 2.93 11.77 -24.39
C MET A 179 2.15 13.08 -24.17
N ASP A 180 0.91 12.94 -23.74
CA ASP A 180 0.00 14.04 -23.48
C ASP A 180 0.06 14.40 -21.99
N ASP A 181 0.69 15.55 -21.69
CA ASP A 181 0.89 15.99 -20.31
C ASP A 181 -0.41 16.52 -19.69
N GLU A 182 -1.31 17.13 -20.49
CA GLU A 182 -2.60 17.61 -20.01
C GLU A 182 -3.53 16.46 -19.59
N ASN A 183 -3.62 15.43 -20.43
CA ASN A 183 -4.37 14.23 -20.05
C ASN A 183 -3.75 13.52 -18.86
N LEU A 184 -2.44 13.52 -18.72
CA LEU A 184 -1.78 12.91 -17.56
C LEU A 184 -2.09 13.68 -16.26
N GLU A 185 -2.14 15.02 -16.31
CA GLU A 185 -2.58 15.86 -15.18
C GLU A 185 -4.04 15.58 -14.81
N ASN A 186 -4.92 15.41 -15.78
CA ASN A 186 -6.32 15.03 -15.55
C ASN A 186 -6.44 13.69 -14.85
N VAL A 187 -5.60 12.70 -15.21
CA VAL A 187 -5.52 11.41 -14.52
C VAL A 187 -5.05 11.58 -13.07
N TYR A 188 -4.10 12.47 -12.82
CA TYR A 188 -3.66 12.76 -11.44
C TYR A 188 -4.74 13.44 -10.60
N LEU A 189 -5.57 14.31 -11.19
CA LEU A 189 -6.75 14.85 -10.51
C LEU A 189 -7.76 13.74 -10.20
N HIS A 190 -7.96 12.79 -11.11
CA HIS A 190 -8.80 11.61 -10.86
C HIS A 190 -8.23 10.76 -9.69
N CYS A 191 -6.90 10.58 -9.59
CA CYS A 191 -6.27 9.95 -8.41
C CYS A 191 -6.67 10.62 -7.10
N LEU A 192 -6.66 11.96 -7.05
CA LEU A 192 -7.05 12.71 -5.86
C LEU A 192 -8.52 12.49 -5.48
N GLN A 193 -9.41 12.38 -6.48
CA GLN A 193 -10.82 12.07 -6.25
C GLN A 193 -11.02 10.66 -5.69
N LEU A 194 -10.31 9.67 -6.25
CA LEU A 194 -10.34 8.29 -5.75
C LEU A 194 -9.85 8.21 -4.30
N LEU A 195 -8.75 8.90 -4.00
CA LEU A 195 -8.20 9.00 -2.64
C LEU A 195 -9.20 9.66 -1.69
N GLY A 196 -9.83 10.76 -2.10
CA GLY A 196 -10.87 11.43 -1.30
C GLY A 196 -12.01 10.48 -0.94
N GLY A 197 -12.43 9.64 -1.88
CA GLY A 197 -13.44 8.60 -1.66
C GLY A 197 -12.98 7.53 -0.67
N GLU A 198 -11.74 7.07 -0.75
CA GLU A 198 -11.15 6.11 0.18
C GLU A 198 -11.11 6.66 1.60
N LEU A 199 -10.57 7.88 1.78
CA LEU A 199 -10.44 8.52 3.09
C LEU A 199 -11.81 8.87 3.72
N ALA A 200 -12.82 9.18 2.91
CA ALA A 200 -14.18 9.40 3.38
C ALA A 200 -14.83 8.10 3.87
N SER A 201 -14.58 6.99 3.17
CA SER A 201 -15.13 5.67 3.52
C SER A 201 -14.58 5.11 4.83
N THR A 202 -13.32 5.40 5.16
CA THR A 202 -12.72 4.97 6.43
C THR A 202 -13.24 5.72 7.64
N ARG A 203 -13.60 6.99 7.50
CA ARG A 203 -14.17 7.79 8.61
C ARG A 203 -15.53 7.30 9.09
N GLY A 204 -16.25 6.52 8.30
CA GLY A 204 -17.55 5.95 8.63
C GLY A 204 -17.52 4.57 9.30
N GLN A 205 -16.36 3.94 9.47
CA GLN A 205 -16.27 2.62 10.11
C GLN A 205 -16.18 2.79 11.64
N PRO A 206 -17.09 2.15 12.43
CA PRO A 206 -17.02 2.23 13.89
C PRO A 206 -15.73 1.55 14.38
N PHE A 207 -15.02 2.25 15.24
CA PHE A 207 -13.84 1.76 15.94
C PHE A 207 -14.27 0.63 16.88
N ILE A 208 -13.97 -0.62 16.55
CA ILE A 208 -14.12 -1.74 17.49
C ILE A 208 -12.90 -1.68 18.41
N SER A 209 -13.02 -1.01 19.56
CA SER A 209 -12.03 -1.09 20.62
C SER A 209 -11.93 -2.54 21.09
N VAL A 210 -10.83 -3.18 20.79
CA VAL A 210 -10.46 -4.46 21.40
C VAL A 210 -10.04 -4.13 22.84
N THR A 211 -11.03 -4.07 23.72
CA THR A 211 -10.78 -4.04 25.17
C THR A 211 -10.10 -5.35 25.52
N ALA A 212 -8.87 -5.28 25.99
CA ALA A 212 -8.15 -6.42 26.53
C ALA A 212 -9.05 -7.08 27.59
N ALA A 213 -9.42 -8.33 27.36
CA ALA A 213 -10.16 -9.11 28.31
C ALA A 213 -9.29 -9.29 29.57
N GLN A 214 -9.57 -8.50 30.59
CA GLN A 214 -9.13 -8.77 31.94
C GLN A 214 -9.85 -10.05 32.38
N GLY A 215 -9.10 -11.14 32.47
CA GLY A 215 -9.61 -12.39 33.02
C GLY A 215 -10.10 -12.19 34.46
N PRO A 216 -11.10 -12.97 34.90
CA PRO A 216 -11.64 -12.84 36.25
C PRO A 216 -10.56 -13.27 37.26
N VAL A 217 -10.27 -12.35 38.18
CA VAL A 217 -9.50 -12.62 39.38
C VAL A 217 -10.34 -13.57 40.24
N THR A 218 -9.94 -14.82 40.31
CA THR A 218 -10.58 -15.80 41.23
C THR A 218 -10.06 -15.51 42.64
N GLU A 219 -10.88 -14.85 43.44
CA GLU A 219 -10.68 -14.79 44.90
C GLU A 219 -10.88 -16.18 45.50
N ALA A 220 -9.79 -16.79 45.91
CA ALA A 220 -9.82 -18.00 46.72
C ALA A 220 -10.12 -17.58 48.17
N THR A 221 -11.36 -17.77 48.59
CA THR A 221 -11.76 -17.64 49.98
C THR A 221 -11.24 -18.86 50.77
N ALA A 222 -10.22 -18.62 51.58
CA ALA A 222 -9.82 -19.55 52.61
C ALA A 222 -10.80 -19.49 53.78
N GLN A 223 -11.59 -20.53 54.03
CA GLN A 223 -12.24 -20.73 55.29
C GLN A 223 -11.50 -21.85 56.05
N ALA A 224 -10.93 -21.41 57.17
CA ALA A 224 -10.42 -22.30 58.20
C ALA A 224 -11.60 -22.74 59.09
N SER A 225 -11.63 -24.01 59.42
CA SER A 225 -12.16 -24.57 60.65
C SER A 225 -11.44 -25.83 60.99
#